data_0696b00b9c4ed203af574390476d4bb5
#
_entry.id   0696b00b9c4ed203af574390476d4bb5
#
_cell.length_a   1.000
_cell.length_b   1.000
_cell.length_c   1.000
_cell.angle_alpha   90.00
_cell.angle_beta   90.00
_cell.angle_gamma   90.00
#
_symmetry.space_group_name_H-M   'P 1'
#
loop_
_entity.id
_entity.type
_entity.pdbx_description
1 polymer ?
#
loop_
_entity_poly.entity_id
_entity_poly.type
_entity_poly.pdbx_seq_one_letter_code
_entity_poly.pdbx_strand_id
1 'polypeptide(L)'
;EISKSSGLSYFLPEDRIYSTYQEMFEHEMTLPEGERMDFVTIVTPNRWHFEPAMMALERGFHVVVDKPMTFSLEEAKQLQKKVEETGLVLALTHVYSAYPAVKEAKARIARGDLGKLRRVYVEYLQGWLSDRIELQGGNNAGWRTDPKRSGKAGCIGDIGTHAWHLSEYITG
;
A
#
# COMPACT_ATOMS: atom_id res chain seq x y z
N GLU A 1 -13.14 19.88 -5.78
CA GLU A 1 -13.78 19.68 -7.10
C GLU A 1 -13.39 18.36 -7.77
N ILE A 2 -12.09 17.99 -7.78
CA ILE A 2 -11.60 16.75 -8.41
C ILE A 2 -12.17 15.50 -7.70
N SER A 3 -12.19 15.48 -6.38
CA SER A 3 -12.74 14.36 -5.62
C SER A 3 -14.23 14.17 -5.85
N LYS A 4 -15.00 15.27 -5.93
CA LYS A 4 -16.43 15.21 -6.19
C LYS A 4 -16.72 14.66 -7.59
N SER A 5 -16.04 15.14 -8.63
CA SER A 5 -16.23 14.65 -9.99
C SER A 5 -15.83 13.18 -10.14
N SER A 6 -14.76 12.75 -9.46
CA SER A 6 -14.34 11.34 -9.44
C SER A 6 -15.37 10.46 -8.73
N GLY A 7 -15.87 10.87 -7.56
CA GLY A 7 -16.89 10.13 -6.83
C GLY A 7 -18.16 9.93 -7.64
N LEU A 8 -18.63 10.98 -8.30
CA LEU A 8 -19.80 10.91 -9.18
C LEU A 8 -19.56 9.96 -10.37
N SER A 9 -18.35 9.92 -10.93
CA SER A 9 -18.01 8.99 -12.02
C SER A 9 -18.05 7.52 -11.59
N TYR A 10 -17.89 7.24 -10.29
CA TYR A 10 -18.03 5.90 -9.70
C TYR A 10 -19.45 5.64 -9.14
N PHE A 11 -20.41 6.49 -9.45
CA PHE A 11 -21.81 6.36 -9.01
C PHE A 11 -21.99 6.40 -7.48
N LEU A 12 -21.08 7.06 -6.76
CA LEU A 12 -21.24 7.25 -5.33
C LEU A 12 -22.31 8.30 -5.02
N PRO A 13 -23.12 8.12 -3.98
CA PRO A 13 -24.01 9.16 -3.48
C PRO A 13 -23.24 10.43 -3.11
N GLU A 14 -23.83 11.60 -3.35
CA GLU A 14 -23.12 12.87 -3.09
C GLU A 14 -22.73 13.08 -1.63
N ASP A 15 -23.52 12.59 -0.70
CA ASP A 15 -23.28 12.61 0.74
C ASP A 15 -22.18 11.65 1.21
N ARG A 16 -21.70 10.78 0.30
CA ARG A 16 -20.57 9.86 0.52
C ARG A 16 -19.32 10.29 -0.26
N ILE A 17 -19.25 11.52 -0.73
CA ILE A 17 -18.10 12.11 -1.44
C ILE A 17 -17.55 13.26 -0.61
N TYR A 18 -16.34 13.08 -0.08
CA TYR A 18 -15.70 13.98 0.85
C TYR A 18 -14.54 14.74 0.22
N SER A 19 -14.25 15.94 0.70
CA SER A 19 -13.11 16.73 0.26
C SER A 19 -11.82 16.32 0.96
N THR A 20 -11.93 15.77 2.16
CA THR A 20 -10.81 15.32 2.98
C THR A 20 -11.12 13.97 3.62
N TYR A 21 -10.07 13.20 3.96
CA TYR A 21 -10.27 11.95 4.69
C TYR A 21 -10.74 12.18 6.14
N GLN A 22 -10.44 13.33 6.72
CA GLN A 22 -10.94 13.72 8.04
C GLN A 22 -12.47 13.83 8.03
N GLU A 23 -13.01 14.60 7.09
CA GLU A 23 -14.47 14.71 6.90
C GLU A 23 -15.12 13.35 6.65
N MET A 24 -14.47 12.50 5.85
CA MET A 24 -14.95 11.14 5.62
C MET A 24 -15.05 10.36 6.92
N PHE A 25 -13.98 10.29 7.72
CA PHE A 25 -14.00 9.56 8.98
C PHE A 25 -15.00 10.12 9.99
N GLU A 26 -15.12 11.44 10.08
CA GLU A 26 -16.09 12.09 10.97
C GLU A 26 -17.52 11.72 10.60
N HIS A 27 -17.87 11.79 9.32
CA HIS A 27 -19.20 11.41 8.86
C HIS A 27 -19.46 9.91 9.04
N GLU A 28 -18.56 9.06 8.61
CA GLU A 28 -18.70 7.59 8.72
C GLU A 28 -18.90 7.13 10.17
N MET A 29 -18.27 7.79 11.14
CA MET A 29 -18.49 7.50 12.56
C MET A 29 -19.89 7.86 13.07
N THR A 30 -20.66 8.70 12.35
CA THR A 30 -22.05 9.03 12.71
C THR A 30 -23.05 8.01 12.18
N LEU A 31 -22.63 7.17 11.23
CA LEU A 31 -23.53 6.20 10.60
C LEU A 31 -23.71 4.96 11.49
N PRO A 32 -24.88 4.33 11.45
CA PRO A 32 -25.13 3.07 12.15
C PRO A 32 -24.18 1.96 11.68
N GLU A 33 -23.96 0.98 12.55
CA GLU A 33 -23.26 -0.26 12.18
C GLU A 33 -24.00 -0.95 11.01
N GLY A 34 -23.23 -1.35 9.98
CA GLY A 34 -23.77 -1.94 8.74
C GLY A 34 -24.07 -0.90 7.63
N GLU A 35 -24.08 0.39 7.93
CA GLU A 35 -24.19 1.47 6.93
C GLU A 35 -22.85 2.18 6.72
N ARG A 36 -22.03 2.27 7.76
CA ARG A 36 -20.68 2.85 7.69
C ARG A 36 -19.73 1.92 6.95
N MET A 37 -18.63 2.48 6.44
CA MET A 37 -17.57 1.69 5.82
C MET A 37 -16.92 0.73 6.84
N ASP A 38 -16.48 -0.45 6.38
CA ASP A 38 -15.73 -1.42 7.19
C ASP A 38 -14.22 -1.14 7.13
N PHE A 39 -13.74 -0.68 6.00
CA PHE A 39 -12.33 -0.41 5.78
C PHE A 39 -12.10 0.77 4.84
N VAL A 40 -10.89 1.32 4.89
CA VAL A 40 -10.43 2.35 3.97
C VAL A 40 -9.25 1.83 3.14
N THR A 41 -9.23 2.20 1.84
CA THR A 41 -8.08 1.95 0.96
C THR A 41 -7.30 3.24 0.75
N ILE A 42 -6.00 3.23 1.05
CA ILE A 42 -5.10 4.38 0.93
C ILE A 42 -4.15 4.15 -0.23
N VAL A 43 -4.29 4.95 -1.28
CA VAL A 43 -3.51 4.87 -2.54
C VAL A 43 -2.84 6.21 -2.88
N THR A 44 -2.55 6.99 -1.87
CA THR A 44 -1.88 8.29 -1.97
C THR A 44 -0.36 8.12 -2.19
N PRO A 45 0.41 9.17 -2.48
CA PRO A 45 1.87 9.11 -2.43
C PRO A 45 2.39 8.72 -1.04
N ASN A 46 3.50 7.97 -0.98
CA ASN A 46 4.05 7.32 0.22
C ASN A 46 4.01 8.14 1.51
N ARG A 47 4.36 9.42 1.43
CA ARG A 47 4.38 10.33 2.61
C ARG A 47 3.01 10.58 3.23
N TRP A 48 1.94 10.25 2.51
CA TRP A 48 0.56 10.45 2.95
C TRP A 48 -0.14 9.14 3.35
N HIS A 49 0.63 8.06 3.59
CA HIS A 49 0.06 6.79 4.04
C HIS A 49 -0.20 6.76 5.54
N PHE A 50 0.74 7.28 6.32
CA PHE A 50 0.76 7.11 7.77
C PHE A 50 -0.44 7.75 8.48
N GLU A 51 -0.67 9.06 8.28
CA GLU A 51 -1.69 9.80 9.01
C GLU A 51 -3.11 9.25 8.80
N PRO A 52 -3.59 9.03 7.55
CA PRO A 52 -4.92 8.48 7.35
C PRO A 52 -5.04 7.02 7.82
N ALA A 53 -3.97 6.22 7.74
CA ALA A 53 -3.97 4.85 8.25
C ALA A 53 -4.08 4.82 9.79
N MET A 54 -3.31 5.67 10.48
CA MET A 54 -3.38 5.80 11.93
C MET A 54 -4.77 6.26 12.36
N MET A 55 -5.29 7.30 11.71
CA MET A 55 -6.62 7.83 11.99
C MET A 55 -7.73 6.80 11.76
N ALA A 56 -7.65 5.99 10.71
CA ALA A 56 -8.60 4.91 10.46
C ALA A 56 -8.61 3.87 11.59
N LEU A 57 -7.41 3.39 11.98
CA LEU A 57 -7.27 2.43 13.07
C LEU A 57 -7.78 2.98 14.42
N GLU A 58 -7.53 4.26 14.70
CA GLU A 58 -8.03 4.92 15.92
C GLU A 58 -9.55 5.04 15.95
N ARG A 59 -10.19 5.06 14.79
CA ARG A 59 -11.65 5.15 14.65
C ARG A 59 -12.34 3.80 14.43
N GLY A 60 -11.61 2.71 14.50
CA GLY A 60 -12.17 1.37 14.41
C GLY A 60 -12.38 0.86 12.99
N PHE A 61 -11.73 1.45 11.98
CA PHE A 61 -11.77 0.99 10.60
C PHE A 61 -10.56 0.13 10.26
N HIS A 62 -10.78 -0.93 9.49
CA HIS A 62 -9.69 -1.67 8.87
C HIS A 62 -9.00 -0.85 7.78
N VAL A 63 -7.76 -1.17 7.48
CA VAL A 63 -6.94 -0.42 6.52
C VAL A 63 -6.38 -1.32 5.44
N VAL A 64 -6.50 -0.90 4.20
CA VAL A 64 -5.72 -1.39 3.06
C VAL A 64 -4.83 -0.23 2.61
N VAL A 65 -3.53 -0.39 2.63
CA VAL A 65 -2.58 0.67 2.25
C VAL A 65 -1.68 0.20 1.11
N ASP A 66 -1.41 1.10 0.17
CA ASP A 66 -0.47 0.81 -0.91
C ASP A 66 0.97 0.73 -0.39
N LYS A 67 1.82 0.04 -1.13
CA LYS A 67 3.25 -0.07 -0.82
C LYS A 67 4.02 1.21 -1.24
N PRO A 68 5.12 1.55 -0.57
CA PRO A 68 5.54 1.02 0.74
C PRO A 68 4.58 1.46 1.85
N MET A 69 4.49 0.69 2.91
CA MET A 69 3.50 0.91 3.98
C MET A 69 3.53 2.33 4.54
N THR A 70 4.72 2.88 4.76
CA THR A 70 4.95 4.21 5.33
C THR A 70 6.18 4.87 4.71
N PHE A 71 6.40 6.13 5.06
CA PHE A 71 7.57 6.91 4.64
C PHE A 71 8.81 6.62 5.49
N SER A 72 8.65 6.19 6.73
CA SER A 72 9.73 5.84 7.66
C SER A 72 9.46 4.55 8.43
N LEU A 73 10.52 3.95 8.98
CA LEU A 73 10.43 2.78 9.86
C LEU A 73 9.71 3.12 11.18
N GLU A 74 9.89 4.32 11.69
CA GLU A 74 9.28 4.81 12.91
C GLU A 74 7.76 4.85 12.77
N GLU A 75 7.25 5.35 11.64
CA GLU A 75 5.83 5.34 11.31
C GLU A 75 5.29 3.90 11.20
N ALA A 76 6.03 3.01 10.54
CA ALA A 76 5.64 1.61 10.41
C ALA A 76 5.49 0.92 11.77
N LYS A 77 6.42 1.15 12.69
CA LYS A 77 6.35 0.63 14.07
C LYS A 77 5.15 1.18 14.85
N GLN A 78 4.80 2.44 14.64
CA GLN A 78 3.61 3.03 15.26
C GLN A 78 2.32 2.39 14.73
N LEU A 79 2.22 2.17 13.40
CA LEU A 79 1.08 1.45 12.83
C LEU A 79 1.00 0.00 13.33
N GLN A 80 2.13 -0.70 13.38
CA GLN A 80 2.18 -2.06 13.93
C GLN A 80 1.63 -2.08 15.37
N LYS A 81 2.13 -1.21 16.22
CA LYS A 81 1.66 -1.09 17.60
C LYS A 81 0.15 -0.80 17.67
N LYS A 82 -0.34 0.11 16.81
CA LYS A 82 -1.76 0.44 16.76
C LYS A 82 -2.62 -0.76 16.32
N VAL A 83 -2.17 -1.52 15.36
CA VAL A 83 -2.84 -2.78 14.93
C VAL A 83 -2.91 -3.78 16.09
N GLU A 84 -1.81 -3.95 16.83
CA GLU A 84 -1.75 -4.83 18.00
C GLU A 84 -2.71 -4.37 19.12
N GLU A 85 -2.82 -3.05 19.35
CA GLU A 85 -3.72 -2.45 20.35
C GLU A 85 -5.19 -2.59 19.98
N THR A 86 -5.53 -2.42 18.71
CA THR A 86 -6.93 -2.39 18.24
C THR A 86 -7.46 -3.74 17.80
N GLY A 87 -6.58 -4.68 17.42
CA GLY A 87 -6.95 -5.95 16.79
C GLY A 87 -7.52 -5.80 15.37
N LEU A 88 -7.44 -4.60 14.79
CA LEU A 88 -7.90 -4.34 13.43
C LEU A 88 -6.90 -4.86 12.39
N VAL A 89 -7.37 -5.00 11.15
CA VAL A 89 -6.54 -5.45 10.04
C VAL A 89 -5.91 -4.26 9.34
N LEU A 90 -4.59 -4.31 9.14
CA LEU A 90 -3.88 -3.47 8.19
C LEU A 90 -3.27 -4.37 7.12
N ALA A 91 -3.78 -4.27 5.90
CA ALA A 91 -3.32 -5.03 4.75
C ALA A 91 -2.46 -4.16 3.83
N LEU A 92 -1.26 -4.65 3.50
CA LEU A 92 -0.34 -3.99 2.57
C LEU A 92 -0.46 -4.61 1.17
N THR A 93 -0.59 -3.79 0.11
CA THR A 93 -0.85 -4.27 -1.24
C THR A 93 0.40 -4.83 -1.95
N HIS A 94 0.93 -5.93 -1.44
CA HIS A 94 1.96 -6.71 -2.13
C HIS A 94 1.30 -7.68 -3.14
N VAL A 95 0.73 -7.13 -4.20
CA VAL A 95 -0.17 -7.82 -5.14
C VAL A 95 0.44 -9.03 -5.86
N TYR A 96 1.75 -9.09 -6.03
CA TYR A 96 2.40 -10.16 -6.80
C TYR A 96 2.33 -11.53 -6.13
N SER A 97 2.21 -11.60 -4.81
CA SER A 97 1.99 -12.86 -4.09
C SER A 97 0.64 -13.52 -4.41
N ALA A 98 -0.30 -12.74 -4.96
CA ALA A 98 -1.60 -13.25 -5.37
C ALA A 98 -1.56 -14.06 -6.68
N TYR A 99 -0.52 -13.92 -7.49
CA TYR A 99 -0.42 -14.61 -8.77
C TYR A 99 -0.36 -16.14 -8.61
N PRO A 100 -1.12 -16.91 -9.42
CA PRO A 100 -1.14 -18.37 -9.31
C PRO A 100 0.24 -19.00 -9.41
N ALA A 101 1.10 -18.53 -10.31
CA ALA A 101 2.47 -19.04 -10.47
C ALA A 101 3.33 -18.82 -9.22
N VAL A 102 3.15 -17.70 -8.50
CA VAL A 102 3.86 -17.41 -7.25
C VAL A 102 3.38 -18.34 -6.12
N LYS A 103 2.08 -18.57 -6.05
CA LYS A 103 1.49 -19.54 -5.09
C LYS A 103 1.97 -20.97 -5.36
N GLU A 104 2.05 -21.36 -6.63
CA GLU A 104 2.60 -22.67 -7.01
C GLU A 104 4.10 -22.78 -6.66
N ALA A 105 4.90 -21.74 -6.90
CA ALA A 105 6.31 -21.73 -6.50
C ALA A 105 6.46 -21.96 -4.99
N LYS A 106 5.69 -21.25 -4.16
CA LYS A 106 5.63 -21.45 -2.70
C LYS A 106 5.25 -22.88 -2.35
N ALA A 107 4.21 -23.43 -2.97
CA ALA A 107 3.75 -24.78 -2.71
C ALA A 107 4.81 -25.83 -3.07
N ARG A 108 5.54 -25.67 -4.18
CA ARG A 108 6.63 -26.57 -4.58
C ARG A 108 7.79 -26.56 -3.57
N ILE A 109 8.17 -25.38 -3.10
CA ILE A 109 9.21 -25.27 -2.05
C ILE A 109 8.75 -25.93 -0.76
N ALA A 110 7.50 -25.67 -0.34
CA ALA A 110 6.94 -26.27 0.88
C ALA A 110 6.86 -27.81 0.82
N ARG A 111 6.62 -28.39 -0.36
CA ARG A 111 6.65 -29.85 -0.59
C ARG A 111 8.07 -30.42 -0.68
N GLY A 112 9.09 -29.60 -0.75
CA GLY A 112 10.47 -30.04 -0.90
C GLY A 112 10.87 -30.41 -2.36
N ASP A 113 10.07 -30.04 -3.35
CA ASP A 113 10.34 -30.38 -4.77
C ASP A 113 11.70 -29.87 -5.26
N LEU A 114 12.22 -28.79 -4.66
CA LEU A 114 13.53 -28.20 -4.98
C LEU A 114 14.64 -28.60 -4.01
N GLY A 115 14.35 -29.45 -3.04
CA GLY A 115 15.27 -29.81 -1.97
C GLY A 115 15.57 -28.60 -1.04
N LYS A 116 16.74 -28.63 -0.39
CA LYS A 116 17.15 -27.56 0.53
C LYS A 116 17.56 -26.31 -0.24
N LEU A 117 16.84 -25.21 -0.07
CA LEU A 117 17.22 -23.91 -0.62
C LEU A 117 18.56 -23.45 -0.04
N ARG A 118 19.45 -23.00 -0.90
CA ARG A 118 20.78 -22.49 -0.51
C ARG A 118 20.97 -21.03 -0.84
N ARG A 119 20.27 -20.54 -1.85
CA ARG A 119 20.37 -19.16 -2.35
C ARG A 119 19.09 -18.77 -3.06
N VAL A 120 18.70 -17.52 -2.89
CA VAL A 120 17.58 -16.89 -3.59
C VAL A 120 18.13 -15.68 -4.33
N TYR A 121 17.81 -15.56 -5.61
CA TYR A 121 18.04 -14.36 -6.41
C TYR A 121 16.71 -13.80 -6.81
N VAL A 122 16.52 -12.51 -6.59
CA VAL A 122 15.33 -11.80 -7.02
C VAL A 122 15.75 -10.60 -7.84
N GLU A 123 15.23 -10.51 -9.03
CA GLU A 123 15.42 -9.38 -9.94
C GLU A 123 14.07 -8.83 -10.36
N TYR A 124 13.94 -7.50 -10.32
CA TYR A 124 12.77 -6.80 -10.81
C TYR A 124 13.20 -5.65 -11.71
N LEU A 125 13.47 -5.97 -12.97
CA LEU A 125 13.92 -5.01 -13.96
C LEU A 125 12.72 -4.28 -14.56
N GLN A 126 12.79 -2.94 -14.60
CA GLN A 126 11.76 -2.10 -15.20
C GLN A 126 12.39 -1.18 -16.26
N GLY A 127 11.84 -1.21 -17.47
CA GLY A 127 12.32 -0.40 -18.57
C GLY A 127 11.81 1.05 -18.59
N TRP A 128 10.73 1.35 -17.88
CA TRP A 128 10.05 2.66 -17.99
C TRP A 128 10.86 3.85 -17.45
N LEU A 129 11.87 3.61 -16.60
CA LEU A 129 12.84 4.60 -16.11
C LEU A 129 14.24 4.43 -16.73
N SER A 130 14.37 3.70 -17.84
CA SER A 130 15.63 3.60 -18.59
C SER A 130 16.08 4.94 -19.17
N ASP A 131 15.11 5.78 -19.55
CA ASP A 131 15.34 7.16 -19.95
C ASP A 131 15.08 8.12 -18.80
N ARG A 132 15.70 9.30 -18.86
CA ARG A 132 15.51 10.35 -17.84
C ARG A 132 14.18 11.07 -18.05
N ILE A 133 13.08 10.36 -17.84
CA ILE A 133 11.72 10.86 -18.08
C ILE A 133 11.33 12.00 -17.13
N GLU A 134 12.01 12.13 -15.97
CA GLU A 134 11.84 13.25 -15.06
C GLU A 134 12.21 14.59 -15.69
N LEU A 135 13.07 14.60 -16.70
CA LEU A 135 13.44 15.78 -17.49
C LEU A 135 12.47 16.09 -18.63
N GLN A 136 11.57 15.16 -18.96
CA GLN A 136 10.62 15.28 -20.08
C GLN A 136 9.27 15.87 -19.66
N GLY A 137 9.14 16.35 -18.42
CA GLY A 137 7.93 17.02 -17.92
C GLY A 137 6.75 16.09 -17.60
N GLY A 138 6.96 14.78 -17.52
CA GLY A 138 5.95 13.79 -17.15
C GLY A 138 5.68 13.80 -15.64
N ASN A 139 4.45 14.05 -15.23
CA ASN A 139 4.05 14.15 -13.82
C ASN A 139 4.23 12.85 -13.01
N ASN A 140 4.23 11.68 -13.66
CA ASN A 140 4.20 10.39 -12.97
C ASN A 140 5.59 9.90 -12.50
N ALA A 141 6.68 10.41 -13.07
CA ALA A 141 8.05 10.02 -12.70
C ALA A 141 8.70 10.99 -11.71
N GLY A 142 8.41 12.27 -11.82
CA GLY A 142 9.09 13.33 -11.08
C GLY A 142 9.01 13.21 -9.56
N TRP A 143 7.96 12.60 -9.00
CA TRP A 143 7.87 12.39 -7.56
C TRP A 143 8.72 11.20 -7.09
N ARG A 144 8.94 10.18 -7.93
CA ARG A 144 9.73 9.00 -7.60
C ARG A 144 11.22 9.28 -7.58
N THR A 145 11.69 10.24 -8.37
CA THR A 145 13.09 10.64 -8.45
C THR A 145 13.46 11.74 -7.43
N ASP A 146 12.46 12.33 -6.75
CA ASP A 146 12.66 13.31 -5.69
C ASP A 146 12.61 12.65 -4.29
N PRO A 147 13.74 12.54 -3.56
CA PRO A 147 13.77 11.90 -2.23
C PRO A 147 12.88 12.58 -1.18
N LYS A 148 12.54 13.87 -1.36
CA LYS A 148 11.60 14.59 -0.46
C LYS A 148 10.16 14.11 -0.63
N ARG A 149 9.84 13.51 -1.77
CA ARG A 149 8.50 13.02 -2.12
C ARG A 149 8.38 11.51 -2.03
N SER A 150 9.40 10.78 -2.50
CA SER A 150 9.44 9.31 -2.52
C SER A 150 10.01 8.67 -1.26
N GLY A 151 10.72 9.45 -0.44
CA GLY A 151 11.45 8.94 0.72
C GLY A 151 12.89 8.58 0.39
N LYS A 152 13.69 8.30 1.43
CA LYS A 152 15.12 7.96 1.31
C LYS A 152 15.36 6.61 0.62
N ALA A 153 14.36 5.73 0.64
CA ALA A 153 14.47 4.38 0.10
C ALA A 153 14.53 4.34 -1.44
N GLY A 154 14.04 5.38 -2.13
CA GLY A 154 14.07 5.47 -3.59
C GLY A 154 13.51 4.21 -4.28
N CYS A 155 14.30 3.63 -5.19
CA CYS A 155 13.89 2.41 -5.91
C CYS A 155 13.70 1.18 -4.98
N ILE A 156 14.37 1.12 -3.85
CA ILE A 156 14.17 0.03 -2.87
C ILE A 156 12.76 0.11 -2.28
N GLY A 157 12.27 1.29 -1.95
CA GLY A 157 10.89 1.49 -1.49
C GLY A 157 9.84 1.26 -2.56
N ASP A 158 10.16 1.55 -3.83
CA ASP A 158 9.21 1.36 -4.94
C ASP A 158 9.18 -0.11 -5.44
N ILE A 159 10.34 -0.70 -5.70
CA ILE A 159 10.48 -2.01 -6.34
C ILE A 159 11.11 -3.06 -5.42
N GLY A 160 12.11 -2.68 -4.64
CA GLY A 160 12.79 -3.60 -3.73
C GLY A 160 11.86 -4.22 -2.68
N THR A 161 10.83 -3.48 -2.24
CA THR A 161 9.80 -4.01 -1.33
C THR A 161 9.06 -5.21 -1.94
N HIS A 162 8.78 -5.19 -3.24
CA HIS A 162 8.16 -6.33 -3.93
C HIS A 162 9.11 -7.51 -4.04
N ALA A 163 10.37 -7.25 -4.41
CA ALA A 163 11.40 -8.29 -4.52
C ALA A 163 11.64 -8.98 -3.17
N TRP A 164 11.75 -8.20 -2.10
CA TRP A 164 11.87 -8.72 -0.74
C TRP A 164 10.65 -9.55 -0.33
N HIS A 165 9.46 -8.98 -0.47
CA HIS A 165 8.22 -9.66 -0.10
C HIS A 165 8.02 -10.98 -0.86
N LEU A 166 8.31 -11.01 -2.18
CA LEU A 166 8.21 -12.24 -2.95
C LEU A 166 9.20 -13.31 -2.50
N SER A 167 10.45 -12.94 -2.20
CA SER A 167 11.44 -13.89 -1.72
C SER A 167 11.01 -14.49 -0.39
N GLU A 168 10.58 -13.67 0.57
CA GLU A 168 10.09 -14.11 1.87
C GLU A 168 8.81 -14.95 1.73
N TYR A 169 7.84 -14.48 0.95
CA TYR A 169 6.58 -15.19 0.74
C TYR A 169 6.76 -16.58 0.15
N ILE A 170 7.67 -16.74 -0.80
CA ILE A 170 7.90 -18.01 -1.52
C ILE A 170 8.73 -18.97 -0.67
N THR A 171 9.71 -18.47 0.09
CA THR A 171 10.70 -19.32 0.78
C THR A 171 10.41 -19.55 2.26
N GLY A 172 9.60 -18.75 2.91
CA GLY A 172 9.24 -18.81 4.32
C GLY A 172 10.08 -17.89 5.18
#